data_0ac89130e07e801644b8e8f4790054d7
#
_entry.id   0ac89130e07e801644b8e8f4790054d7
#
_cell.length_a   1.000
_cell.length_b   1.000
_cell.length_c   1.000
_cell.angle_alpha   90.00
_cell.angle_beta   90.00
_cell.angle_gamma   90.00
#
_symmetry.space_group_name_H-M   'P 1'
#
loop_
_entity.id
_entity.type
_entity.pdbx_description
1 polymer ?
#
loop_
_entity_poly.entity_id
_entity_poly.type
_entity_poly.pdbx_seq_one_letter_code
_entity_poly.pdbx_strand_id
1 'polypeptide(L)'
;MTQHLPLHGGSDAWGVPPWDFSTNSNAAGPCPHTQTALAQTDASHYPDPAYTQLRGALAALHTVAPQRIVIGASGSELIARFTHWIALHAPNARSTHAPATVWLPAHAYGDYAHAARQHGLQHSIHAAHADLVWLCAPSSPHGQPLHLPPD
;
A
#
# COMPACT_ATOMS: atom_id res chain seq x y z
N MET A 1 0.39 26.87 5.96
CA MET A 1 1.12 25.71 5.40
C MET A 1 0.13 24.93 4.56
N THR A 2 0.22 25.04 3.26
CA THR A 2 -0.60 24.24 2.32
C THR A 2 -0.10 22.79 2.39
N GLN A 3 -0.88 21.92 3.00
CA GLN A 3 -0.61 20.49 2.91
C GLN A 3 -0.75 20.09 1.44
N HIS A 4 0.36 19.78 0.78
CA HIS A 4 0.32 19.09 -0.50
C HIS A 4 -0.21 17.67 -0.24
N LEU A 5 -1.49 17.46 -0.53
CA LEU A 5 -2.04 16.12 -0.62
C LEU A 5 -1.30 15.36 -1.74
N PRO A 6 -1.04 14.06 -1.57
CA PRO A 6 -0.46 13.26 -2.65
C PRO A 6 -1.37 13.34 -3.87
N LEU A 7 -0.80 13.71 -5.01
CA LEU A 7 -1.53 13.77 -6.27
C LEU A 7 -1.66 12.34 -6.81
N HIS A 8 -2.85 11.80 -6.74
CA HIS A 8 -3.18 10.55 -7.42
C HIS A 8 -3.62 10.84 -8.85
N GLY A 9 -3.28 9.94 -9.78
CA GLY A 9 -3.81 10.01 -11.15
C GLY A 9 -5.31 9.67 -11.20
N GLY A 10 -5.89 9.82 -12.38
CA GLY A 10 -7.28 9.50 -12.66
C GLY A 10 -8.14 10.72 -12.92
N SER A 11 -9.45 10.58 -12.72
CA SER A 11 -10.41 11.66 -12.91
C SER A 11 -10.20 12.81 -11.92
N ASP A 12 -10.42 14.02 -12.40
CA ASP A 12 -10.38 15.24 -11.62
C ASP A 12 -11.72 16.02 -11.72
N ALA A 13 -11.72 17.30 -11.37
CA ALA A 13 -12.92 18.15 -11.46
C ALA A 13 -13.46 18.31 -12.89
N TRP A 14 -12.68 17.98 -13.91
CA TRP A 14 -13.04 18.03 -15.32
C TRP A 14 -13.52 16.68 -15.86
N GLY A 15 -13.48 15.64 -15.03
CA GLY A 15 -13.87 14.27 -15.36
C GLY A 15 -12.70 13.38 -15.76
N VAL A 16 -13.00 12.34 -16.54
CA VAL A 16 -12.00 11.39 -17.03
C VAL A 16 -11.42 11.93 -18.34
N PRO A 17 -10.08 12.15 -18.42
CA PRO A 17 -9.47 12.61 -19.67
C PRO A 17 -9.59 11.53 -20.75
N PRO A 18 -9.75 11.89 -22.04
CA PRO A 18 -9.84 10.93 -23.14
C PRO A 18 -8.57 10.09 -23.31
N TRP A 19 -7.43 10.60 -22.83
CA TRP A 19 -6.14 9.93 -22.82
C TRP A 19 -5.56 10.02 -21.40
N ASP A 20 -5.78 8.98 -20.60
CA ASP A 20 -5.26 8.93 -19.23
C ASP A 20 -3.93 8.15 -19.18
N PHE A 21 -2.84 8.89 -18.97
CA PHE A 21 -1.51 8.33 -18.72
C PHE A 21 -1.10 8.38 -17.24
N SER A 22 -2.02 8.77 -16.37
CA SER A 22 -1.76 8.96 -14.94
C SER A 22 -2.17 7.78 -14.09
N THR A 23 -2.89 6.79 -14.66
CA THR A 23 -3.34 5.59 -13.96
C THR A 23 -2.90 4.31 -14.66
N ASN A 24 -2.79 3.23 -13.89
CA ASN A 24 -2.52 1.87 -14.38
C ASN A 24 -3.81 1.05 -14.52
N SER A 25 -4.93 1.71 -14.80
CA SER A 25 -6.21 1.04 -15.01
C SER A 25 -6.14 0.06 -16.19
N ASN A 26 -6.80 -1.08 -16.06
CA ASN A 26 -6.86 -2.05 -17.14
C ASN A 26 -7.69 -1.50 -18.31
N ALA A 27 -7.05 -1.26 -19.46
CA ALA A 27 -7.72 -0.76 -20.66
C ALA A 27 -8.82 -1.69 -21.20
N ALA A 28 -8.77 -3.00 -20.90
CA ALA A 28 -9.82 -3.95 -21.24
C ALA A 28 -11.06 -3.87 -20.32
N GLY A 29 -11.02 -2.97 -19.32
CA GLY A 29 -12.08 -2.83 -18.33
C GLY A 29 -12.03 -3.85 -17.19
N PRO A 30 -13.05 -3.87 -16.33
CA PRO A 30 -13.11 -4.77 -15.20
C PRO A 30 -13.39 -6.22 -15.61
N CYS A 31 -12.91 -7.17 -14.81
CA CYS A 31 -13.16 -8.60 -15.04
C CYS A 31 -14.67 -8.90 -14.99
N PRO A 32 -15.27 -9.51 -16.04
CA PRO A 32 -16.71 -9.81 -16.06
C PRO A 32 -17.16 -10.74 -14.94
N HIS A 33 -16.35 -11.71 -14.54
CA HIS A 33 -16.67 -12.58 -13.40
C HIS A 33 -16.76 -11.81 -12.09
N THR A 34 -15.85 -10.85 -11.86
CA THR A 34 -15.89 -9.99 -10.68
C THR A 34 -17.14 -9.11 -10.67
N GLN A 35 -17.51 -8.53 -11.83
CA GLN A 35 -18.73 -7.72 -11.95
C GLN A 35 -19.98 -8.55 -11.62
N THR A 36 -20.07 -9.76 -12.15
CA THR A 36 -21.19 -10.66 -11.86
C THR A 36 -21.26 -11.02 -10.38
N ALA A 37 -20.13 -11.37 -9.76
CA ALA A 37 -20.07 -11.69 -8.34
C ALA A 37 -20.49 -10.49 -7.46
N LEU A 38 -20.05 -9.29 -7.80
CA LEU A 38 -20.44 -8.06 -7.08
C LEU A 38 -21.95 -7.78 -7.22
N ALA A 39 -22.52 -7.95 -8.42
CA ALA A 39 -23.94 -7.75 -8.65
C ALA A 39 -24.84 -8.76 -7.89
N GLN A 40 -24.31 -9.92 -7.56
CA GLN A 40 -25.00 -10.98 -6.81
C GLN A 40 -24.75 -10.93 -5.30
N THR A 41 -23.94 -9.97 -4.83
CA THR A 41 -23.62 -9.86 -3.40
C THR A 41 -24.82 -9.36 -2.63
N ASP A 42 -25.19 -10.08 -1.57
CA ASP A 42 -26.18 -9.61 -0.61
C ASP A 42 -25.58 -8.55 0.31
N ALA A 43 -25.94 -7.30 0.08
CA ALA A 43 -25.50 -6.15 0.87
C ALA A 43 -26.47 -5.81 2.04
N SER A 44 -27.43 -6.66 2.36
CA SER A 44 -28.40 -6.41 3.43
C SER A 44 -27.81 -6.60 4.83
N HIS A 45 -26.67 -7.24 4.94
CA HIS A 45 -25.99 -7.54 6.20
C HIS A 45 -24.59 -6.94 6.26
N TYR A 46 -24.14 -6.64 7.47
CA TYR A 46 -22.72 -6.29 7.67
C TYR A 46 -21.81 -7.49 7.35
N PRO A 47 -20.64 -7.25 6.75
CA PRO A 47 -19.68 -8.32 6.53
C PRO A 47 -19.14 -8.87 7.85
N ASP A 48 -18.65 -10.12 7.83
CA ASP A 48 -17.92 -10.71 8.95
C ASP A 48 -16.68 -9.83 9.29
N PRO A 49 -16.63 -9.24 10.50
CA PRO A 49 -15.55 -8.32 10.88
C PRO A 49 -14.18 -9.00 10.97
N ALA A 50 -14.14 -10.32 11.10
CA ALA A 50 -12.90 -11.10 11.10
C ALA A 50 -12.45 -11.51 9.69
N TYR A 51 -13.30 -11.30 8.67
CA TYR A 51 -13.05 -11.73 7.29
C TYR A 51 -12.64 -13.20 7.19
N THR A 52 -13.28 -14.09 7.96
CA THR A 52 -12.84 -15.48 8.18
C THR A 52 -12.66 -16.26 6.88
N GLN A 53 -13.67 -16.23 6.01
CA GLN A 53 -13.61 -16.94 4.73
C GLN A 53 -12.57 -16.33 3.78
N LEU A 54 -12.54 -15.01 3.65
CA LEU A 54 -11.59 -14.32 2.78
C LEU A 54 -10.13 -14.54 3.24
N ARG A 55 -9.88 -14.43 4.54
CA ARG A 55 -8.55 -14.70 5.11
C ARG A 55 -8.13 -16.14 4.89
N GLY A 56 -9.03 -17.08 5.06
CA GLY A 56 -8.77 -18.50 4.80
C GLY A 56 -8.42 -18.76 3.32
N ALA A 57 -9.19 -18.20 2.39
CA ALA A 57 -8.95 -18.33 0.96
C ALA A 57 -7.61 -17.72 0.53
N LEU A 58 -7.30 -16.51 1.00
CA LEU A 58 -6.02 -15.85 0.72
C LEU A 58 -4.84 -16.61 1.35
N ALA A 59 -4.99 -17.12 2.56
CA ALA A 59 -3.96 -17.92 3.22
C ALA A 59 -3.65 -19.20 2.42
N ALA A 60 -4.67 -19.88 1.94
CA ALA A 60 -4.50 -21.06 1.08
C ALA A 60 -3.83 -20.69 -0.26
N LEU A 61 -4.27 -19.61 -0.91
CA LEU A 61 -3.69 -19.13 -2.17
C LEU A 61 -2.19 -18.80 -2.04
N HIS A 62 -1.81 -18.16 -0.95
CA HIS A 62 -0.43 -17.73 -0.71
C HIS A 62 0.40 -18.73 0.11
N THR A 63 -0.18 -19.88 0.46
CA THR A 63 0.49 -20.94 1.25
C THR A 63 1.09 -20.40 2.56
N VAL A 64 0.31 -19.60 3.29
CA VAL A 64 0.68 -19.02 4.58
C VAL A 64 -0.40 -19.27 5.63
N ALA A 65 -0.06 -19.14 6.91
CA ALA A 65 -1.06 -19.23 7.98
C ALA A 65 -2.04 -18.04 7.93
N PRO A 66 -3.35 -18.23 8.20
CA PRO A 66 -4.37 -17.17 8.15
C PRO A 66 -4.03 -15.94 9.01
N GLN A 67 -3.29 -16.13 10.10
CA GLN A 67 -2.84 -15.06 10.99
C GLN A 67 -1.84 -14.11 10.34
N ARG A 68 -1.23 -14.50 9.21
CA ARG A 68 -0.33 -13.66 8.42
C ARG A 68 -1.05 -12.83 7.37
N ILE A 69 -2.37 -12.97 7.25
CA ILE A 69 -3.18 -12.18 6.34
C ILE A 69 -3.80 -11.00 7.10
N VAL A 70 -3.48 -9.82 6.65
CA VAL A 70 -4.10 -8.55 7.10
C VAL A 70 -4.91 -8.00 5.95
N ILE A 71 -6.15 -7.62 6.22
CA ILE A 71 -7.07 -7.06 5.24
C ILE A 71 -7.28 -5.59 5.57
N GLY A 72 -7.21 -4.74 4.55
CA GLY A 72 -7.50 -3.32 4.64
C GLY A 72 -8.38 -2.85 3.48
N ALA A 73 -8.94 -1.67 3.59
CA ALA A 73 -9.82 -1.09 2.57
C ALA A 73 -9.06 -0.65 1.32
N SER A 74 -7.77 -0.34 1.45
CA SER A 74 -6.92 0.10 0.34
C SER A 74 -5.43 -0.12 0.63
N GLY A 75 -4.60 -0.05 -0.43
CA GLY A 75 -3.15 -0.01 -0.28
C GLY A 75 -2.69 1.18 0.54
N SER A 76 -3.26 2.36 0.32
CA SER A 76 -2.93 3.58 1.06
C SER A 76 -3.21 3.46 2.56
N GLU A 77 -4.34 2.85 2.93
CA GLU A 77 -4.65 2.58 4.34
C GLU A 77 -3.61 1.64 4.97
N LEU A 78 -3.29 0.53 4.30
CA LEU A 78 -2.30 -0.41 4.81
C LEU A 78 -0.92 0.22 4.92
N ILE A 79 -0.50 1.03 3.94
CA ILE A 79 0.75 1.79 3.99
C ILE A 79 0.79 2.67 5.23
N ALA A 80 -0.26 3.45 5.48
CA ALA A 80 -0.33 4.32 6.65
C ALA A 80 -0.27 3.52 7.96
N ARG A 81 -1.05 2.43 8.07
CA ARG A 81 -1.09 1.58 9.27
C ARG A 81 0.25 0.91 9.56
N PHE A 82 0.90 0.33 8.56
CA PHE A 82 2.21 -0.30 8.73
C PHE A 82 3.29 0.72 9.09
N THR A 83 3.30 1.87 8.42
CA THR A 83 4.26 2.94 8.73
C THR A 83 4.08 3.46 10.16
N HIS A 84 2.82 3.66 10.60
CA HIS A 84 2.53 4.04 11.98
C HIS A 84 2.99 2.97 12.98
N TRP A 85 2.72 1.70 12.68
CA TRP A 85 3.17 0.62 13.56
C TRP A 85 4.70 0.57 13.70
N ILE A 86 5.44 0.73 12.61
CA ILE A 86 6.91 0.83 12.64
C ILE A 86 7.37 2.04 13.45
N ALA A 87 6.74 3.21 13.29
CA ALA A 87 7.07 4.41 14.05
C ALA A 87 7.03 4.18 15.57
N LEU A 88 6.10 3.32 16.04
CA LEU A 88 5.93 3.01 17.46
C LEU A 88 6.77 1.81 17.95
N HIS A 89 7.16 0.91 17.07
CA HIS A 89 7.68 -0.40 17.48
C HIS A 89 9.08 -0.71 16.95
N ALA A 90 9.65 0.13 16.08
CA ALA A 90 11.02 -0.06 15.62
C ALA A 90 12.01 -0.10 16.81
N PRO A 91 13.04 -0.95 16.76
CA PRO A 91 14.00 -1.11 17.86
C PRO A 91 14.60 0.22 18.34
N ASN A 92 14.99 1.08 17.42
CA ASN A 92 15.57 2.40 17.73
C ASN A 92 14.56 3.34 18.39
N ALA A 93 13.32 3.38 17.89
CA ALA A 93 12.25 4.18 18.48
C ALA A 93 11.95 3.76 19.93
N ARG A 94 12.05 2.47 20.24
CA ARG A 94 11.77 1.93 21.57
C ARG A 94 12.94 2.10 22.56
N SER A 95 14.18 1.97 22.09
CA SER A 95 15.37 1.93 22.97
C SER A 95 16.05 3.28 23.14
N THR A 96 16.10 4.11 22.11
CA THR A 96 16.84 5.38 22.12
C THR A 96 15.97 6.62 21.95
N HIS A 97 14.65 6.45 21.77
CA HIS A 97 13.71 7.50 21.39
C HIS A 97 14.08 8.23 20.09
N ALA A 98 14.96 7.63 19.28
CA ALA A 98 15.28 8.13 17.95
C ALA A 98 14.11 7.80 16.99
N PRO A 99 13.81 8.65 16.02
CA PRO A 99 12.81 8.36 15.01
C PRO A 99 13.15 7.07 14.26
N ALA A 100 12.12 6.26 13.96
CA ALA A 100 12.28 5.13 13.07
C ALA A 100 12.69 5.60 11.66
N THR A 101 13.34 4.74 10.91
CA THR A 101 13.86 5.05 9.59
C THR A 101 13.14 4.28 8.50
N VAL A 102 13.04 4.90 7.31
CA VAL A 102 12.44 4.28 6.12
C VAL A 102 13.34 4.46 4.92
N TRP A 103 13.48 3.41 4.12
CA TRP A 103 14.09 3.49 2.81
C TRP A 103 13.02 3.39 1.72
N LEU A 104 13.16 4.23 0.70
CA LEU A 104 12.27 4.31 -0.45
C LEU A 104 13.11 4.32 -1.74
N PRO A 105 12.66 3.66 -2.83
CA PRO A 105 13.22 3.87 -4.16
C PRO A 105 13.14 5.34 -4.57
N ALA A 106 14.06 5.79 -5.43
CA ALA A 106 14.09 7.17 -5.94
C ALA A 106 12.77 7.57 -6.62
N HIS A 107 12.14 6.62 -7.32
CA HIS A 107 10.81 6.75 -7.89
C HIS A 107 9.91 5.70 -7.27
N ALA A 108 9.01 6.14 -6.40
CA ALA A 108 8.12 5.28 -5.65
C ALA A 108 6.70 5.84 -5.61
N TYR A 109 5.75 4.99 -5.25
CA TYR A 109 4.37 5.43 -5.01
C TYR A 109 4.34 6.49 -3.89
N GLY A 110 3.66 7.61 -4.17
CA GLY A 110 3.71 8.81 -3.32
C GLY A 110 3.28 8.61 -1.88
N ASP A 111 2.39 7.65 -1.62
CA ASP A 111 1.88 7.38 -0.28
C ASP A 111 2.95 6.85 0.67
N TYR A 112 3.99 6.19 0.18
CA TYR A 112 5.09 5.74 1.04
C TYR A 112 5.79 6.93 1.72
N ALA A 113 6.19 7.92 0.92
CA ALA A 113 6.83 9.13 1.43
C ALA A 113 5.86 10.00 2.26
N HIS A 114 4.58 10.03 1.88
CA HIS A 114 3.55 10.75 2.61
C HIS A 114 3.35 10.15 4.01
N ALA A 115 3.14 8.85 4.11
CA ALA A 115 2.99 8.14 5.39
C ALA A 115 4.24 8.28 6.27
N ALA A 116 5.43 8.17 5.69
CA ALA A 116 6.69 8.35 6.42
C ALA A 116 6.76 9.74 7.06
N ARG A 117 6.46 10.81 6.32
CA ARG A 117 6.42 12.18 6.85
C ARG A 117 5.37 12.36 7.93
N GLN A 118 4.15 11.84 7.73
CA GLN A 118 3.05 11.95 8.69
C GLN A 118 3.38 11.29 10.04
N HIS A 119 4.13 10.18 10.01
CA HIS A 119 4.49 9.44 11.21
C HIS A 119 5.91 9.73 11.72
N GLY A 120 6.58 10.73 11.15
CA GLY A 120 7.87 11.22 11.64
C GLY A 120 9.05 10.29 11.39
N LEU A 121 8.96 9.36 10.39
CA LEU A 121 10.09 8.52 10.02
C LEU A 121 11.15 9.35 9.29
N GLN A 122 12.42 9.05 9.57
CA GLN A 122 13.55 9.64 8.87
C GLN A 122 13.93 8.78 7.65
N HIS A 123 14.35 9.44 6.56
CA HIS A 123 14.78 8.74 5.36
C HIS A 123 16.18 8.14 5.57
N SER A 124 16.31 6.83 5.37
CA SER A 124 17.59 6.12 5.33
C SER A 124 18.16 6.14 3.92
N ILE A 125 19.47 6.35 3.81
CA ILE A 125 20.20 6.24 2.52
C ILE A 125 20.51 4.80 2.14
N HIS A 126 20.48 3.87 3.11
CA HIS A 126 20.74 2.45 2.91
C HIS A 126 19.53 1.63 3.33
N ALA A 127 19.07 0.75 2.44
CA ALA A 127 17.94 -0.13 2.72
C ALA A 127 18.25 -1.12 3.87
N ALA A 128 19.46 -1.66 3.91
CA ALA A 128 19.90 -2.61 4.93
C ALA A 128 19.85 -2.05 6.37
N HIS A 129 19.85 -0.74 6.53
CA HIS A 129 19.84 -0.08 7.84
C HIS A 129 18.49 0.60 8.15
N ALA A 130 17.49 0.45 7.28
CA ALA A 130 16.18 1.02 7.50
C ALA A 130 15.29 0.10 8.34
N ASP A 131 14.52 0.69 9.26
CA ASP A 131 13.50 -0.05 10.02
C ASP A 131 12.32 -0.48 9.13
N LEU A 132 12.10 0.23 8.03
CA LEU A 132 11.08 -0.06 7.04
C LEU A 132 11.62 0.14 5.62
N VAL A 133 11.41 -0.85 4.77
CA VAL A 133 11.73 -0.78 3.33
C VAL A 133 10.44 -0.96 2.55
N TRP A 134 10.04 0.05 1.78
CA TRP A 134 8.91 -0.04 0.86
C TRP A 134 9.37 -0.41 -0.54
N LEU A 135 8.76 -1.45 -1.08
CA LEU A 135 9.01 -1.94 -2.44
C LEU A 135 7.68 -2.22 -3.13
N CYS A 136 7.66 -2.08 -4.45
CA CYS A 136 6.51 -2.38 -5.28
C CYS A 136 6.94 -3.27 -6.45
N ALA A 137 6.24 -4.38 -6.68
CA ALA A 137 6.54 -5.31 -7.76
C ALA A 137 5.29 -5.59 -8.62
N PRO A 138 5.28 -5.22 -9.90
CA PRO A 138 6.26 -4.37 -10.59
C PRO A 138 6.35 -2.96 -9.99
N SER A 139 7.47 -2.27 -10.19
CA SER A 139 7.69 -0.95 -9.59
C SER A 139 6.64 0.06 -10.08
N SER A 140 6.18 0.93 -9.18
CA SER A 140 5.37 2.10 -9.55
C SER A 140 6.24 3.36 -9.41
N PRO A 141 6.31 4.24 -10.45
CA PRO A 141 5.47 4.26 -11.67
C PRO A 141 6.06 3.52 -12.88
N HIS A 142 7.26 2.93 -12.82
CA HIS A 142 8.00 2.52 -14.00
C HIS A 142 7.64 1.12 -14.55
N GLY A 143 6.91 0.30 -13.79
CA GLY A 143 6.54 -1.06 -14.20
C GLY A 143 7.72 -2.04 -14.30
N GLN A 144 8.87 -1.71 -13.71
CA GLN A 144 10.07 -2.54 -13.77
C GLN A 144 10.02 -3.72 -12.79
N PRO A 145 10.73 -4.83 -13.09
CA PRO A 145 10.89 -5.90 -12.13
C PRO A 145 11.48 -5.41 -10.80
N LEU A 146 11.13 -6.11 -9.72
CA LEU A 146 11.69 -5.82 -8.41
C LEU A 146 13.19 -6.15 -8.37
N HIS A 147 13.99 -5.16 -8.06
CA HIS A 147 15.37 -5.34 -7.68
C HIS A 147 15.49 -4.98 -6.19
N LEU A 148 15.88 -5.97 -5.39
CA LEU A 148 16.20 -5.68 -3.99
C LEU A 148 17.44 -4.76 -3.96
N PRO A 149 17.44 -3.73 -3.10
CA PRO A 149 18.62 -2.90 -2.94
C PRO A 149 19.80 -3.77 -2.47
N PRO A 150 21.03 -3.47 -2.90
CA PRO A 150 22.21 -4.16 -2.39
C PRO A 150 22.34 -3.93 -0.88
N ASP A 151 22.93 -4.89 -0.20
CA ASP A 151 23.26 -4.83 1.22
C ASP A 151 24.23 -3.69 1.56
#